data_14c04d3b199851deba6eb9e51c865411
#
_entry.id   14c04d3b199851deba6eb9e51c865411
#
_cell.length_a   1.000
_cell.length_b   1.000
_cell.length_c   1.000
_cell.angle_alpha   90.00
_cell.angle_beta   90.00
_cell.angle_gamma   90.00
#
_symmetry.space_group_name_H-M   'P 1'
#
loop_
_entity.id
_entity.type
_entity.pdbx_description
1 polymer ?
#
loop_
_entity_poly.entity_id
_entity_poly.type
_entity_poly.pdbx_seq_one_letter_code
_entity_poly.pdbx_strand_id
1 'polypeptide(L)'
;MTAGTLPISGFIIAQNEADRIALTIRSLKQVVDEVIVVDSGSTDGTQQVAEAEGAKVFFHAWRGYGLQKRFAEEQCRNTWLLNLDADEIL
;
A
#
# COMPACT_ATOMS: atom_id res chain seq x y z
N MET A 1 -8.54 25.64 1.83
CA MET A 1 -8.36 24.56 0.88
C MET A 1 -7.41 23.52 1.44
N THR A 2 -7.77 22.31 1.32
CA THR A 2 -6.87 21.25 1.70
C THR A 2 -5.68 21.20 0.75
N ALA A 3 -4.52 20.91 1.26
CA ALA A 3 -3.41 20.55 0.42
C ALA A 3 -3.86 19.39 -0.45
N GLY A 4 -3.84 19.53 -1.74
CA GLY A 4 -4.17 18.46 -2.64
C GLY A 4 -3.14 17.35 -2.54
N THR A 5 -3.58 16.15 -2.82
CA THR A 5 -2.64 15.05 -3.02
C THR A 5 -2.01 15.18 -4.39
N LEU A 6 -0.83 14.61 -4.55
CA LEU A 6 -0.13 14.58 -5.84
C LEU A 6 -0.65 13.41 -6.68
N PRO A 7 -0.56 13.50 -8.03
CA PRO A 7 -0.98 12.40 -8.91
C PRO A 7 0.06 11.26 -8.85
N ILE A 8 0.21 10.69 -7.68
CA ILE A 8 1.16 9.63 -7.37
C ILE A 8 0.38 8.47 -6.77
N SER A 9 0.73 7.25 -7.16
CA SER A 9 0.21 6.06 -6.51
C SER A 9 1.24 5.58 -5.49
N GLY A 10 0.82 5.44 -4.23
CA GLY A 10 1.65 4.82 -3.23
C GLY A 10 1.35 3.33 -3.18
N PHE A 11 2.36 2.49 -3.00
CA PHE A 11 2.10 1.07 -2.82
C PHE A 11 2.93 0.48 -1.69
N ILE A 12 2.35 -0.52 -1.06
CA ILE A 12 2.93 -1.21 0.09
C ILE A 12 2.84 -2.70 -0.18
N ILE A 13 3.96 -3.40 0.01
CA ILE A 13 4.00 -4.86 -0.03
C ILE A 13 3.96 -5.32 1.41
N ALA A 14 2.97 -6.12 1.78
CA ALA A 14 2.70 -6.43 3.18
C ALA A 14 2.51 -7.91 3.43
N GLN A 15 2.92 -8.34 4.62
CA GLN A 15 2.56 -9.65 5.17
C GLN A 15 2.61 -9.56 6.69
N ASN A 16 1.46 -9.79 7.34
CA ASN A 16 1.31 -9.77 8.80
C ASN A 16 1.81 -8.47 9.42
N GLU A 17 1.27 -7.35 8.93
CA GLU A 17 1.61 -6.01 9.38
C GLU A 17 0.39 -5.26 9.95
N ALA A 18 -0.60 -6.00 10.48
CA ALA A 18 -1.86 -5.41 10.93
C ALA A 18 -1.67 -4.31 11.98
N ASP A 19 -0.65 -4.45 12.84
CA ASP A 19 -0.40 -3.50 13.92
C ASP A 19 0.26 -2.21 13.45
N ARG A 20 0.76 -2.15 12.22
CA ARG A 20 1.54 -1.00 11.73
C ARG A 20 1.01 -0.41 10.43
N ILE A 21 0.32 -1.22 9.62
CA ILE A 21 -0.02 -0.81 8.27
C ILE A 21 -0.98 0.39 8.23
N ALA A 22 -1.84 0.54 9.23
CA ALA A 22 -2.78 1.65 9.26
C ALA A 22 -2.06 3.00 9.28
N LEU A 23 -1.03 3.12 10.11
CA LEU A 23 -0.27 4.38 10.21
C LEU A 23 0.48 4.66 8.92
N THR A 24 1.05 3.64 8.30
CA THR A 24 1.75 3.78 7.02
C THR A 24 0.79 4.28 5.94
N ILE A 25 -0.40 3.70 5.87
CA ILE A 25 -1.41 4.12 4.89
C ILE A 25 -1.85 5.56 5.14
N ARG A 26 -2.10 5.93 6.38
CA ARG A 26 -2.50 7.30 6.72
C ARG A 26 -1.43 8.30 6.33
N SER A 27 -0.17 7.95 6.54
CA SER A 27 0.96 8.78 6.16
C SER A 27 0.99 8.99 4.64
N LEU A 28 0.84 7.90 3.87
CA LEU A 28 0.83 7.99 2.41
C LEU A 28 -0.34 8.81 1.89
N LYS A 29 -1.52 8.65 2.46
CA LYS A 29 -2.72 9.33 1.98
C LYS A 29 -2.63 10.84 2.07
N GLN A 30 -1.71 11.37 2.85
CA GLN A 30 -1.50 12.82 2.94
C GLN A 30 -0.76 13.36 1.72
N VAL A 31 -0.11 12.50 0.95
CA VAL A 31 0.77 12.91 -0.15
C VAL A 31 0.28 12.37 -1.50
N VAL A 32 -0.23 11.15 -1.52
CA VAL A 32 -0.59 10.46 -2.77
C VAL A 32 -2.12 10.39 -2.91
N ASP A 33 -2.60 10.23 -4.14
CA ASP A 33 -4.04 10.17 -4.37
C ASP A 33 -4.57 8.75 -4.46
N GLU A 34 -3.71 7.74 -4.37
CA GLU A 34 -4.10 6.34 -4.41
C GLU A 34 -3.11 5.51 -3.60
N VAL A 35 -3.62 4.62 -2.75
CA VAL A 35 -2.76 3.68 -2.02
C VAL A 35 -3.15 2.25 -2.39
N ILE A 36 -2.18 1.50 -2.86
CA ILE A 36 -2.31 0.08 -3.21
C ILE A 36 -1.57 -0.74 -2.17
N VAL A 37 -2.22 -1.78 -1.65
CA VAL A 37 -1.57 -2.73 -0.76
C VAL A 37 -1.59 -4.09 -1.43
N VAL A 38 -0.42 -4.70 -1.58
CA VAL A 38 -0.31 -6.06 -2.11
C VAL A 38 0.07 -6.96 -0.95
N ASP A 39 -0.83 -7.86 -0.62
CA ASP A 39 -0.68 -8.76 0.51
C ASP A 39 -0.35 -10.15 0.02
N SER A 40 0.63 -10.78 0.65
CA SER A 40 1.12 -12.11 0.22
C SER A 40 0.48 -13.26 0.99
N GLY A 41 -0.57 -12.99 1.77
CA GLY A 41 -1.28 -14.04 2.50
C GLY A 41 -1.23 -13.84 4.01
N SER A 42 -1.57 -12.62 4.48
CA SER A 42 -1.58 -12.33 5.90
C SER A 42 -2.68 -13.11 6.63
N THR A 43 -2.39 -13.49 7.85
CA THR A 43 -3.33 -14.22 8.71
C THR A 43 -3.74 -13.39 9.93
N ASP A 44 -3.24 -12.18 10.07
CA ASP A 44 -3.43 -11.32 11.25
C ASP A 44 -4.45 -10.19 11.05
N GLY A 45 -5.15 -10.17 9.90
CA GLY A 45 -6.11 -9.11 9.62
C GLY A 45 -5.52 -7.91 8.88
N THR A 46 -4.30 -8.00 8.39
CA THR A 46 -3.65 -6.92 7.62
C THR A 46 -4.56 -6.40 6.50
N GLN A 47 -5.18 -7.29 5.74
CA GLN A 47 -6.01 -6.89 4.60
C GLN A 47 -7.21 -6.06 5.06
N GLN A 48 -7.87 -6.50 6.13
CA GLN A 48 -9.04 -5.80 6.66
C GLN A 48 -8.66 -4.42 7.20
N VAL A 49 -7.54 -4.32 7.89
CA VAL A 49 -7.05 -3.04 8.40
C VAL A 49 -6.74 -2.09 7.24
N ALA A 50 -6.08 -2.59 6.20
CA ALA A 50 -5.73 -1.78 5.04
C ALA A 50 -6.97 -1.28 4.32
N GLU A 51 -7.97 -2.13 4.12
CA GLU A 51 -9.21 -1.73 3.47
C GLU A 51 -9.95 -0.67 4.30
N ALA A 52 -9.98 -0.84 5.61
CA ALA A 52 -10.62 0.12 6.50
C ALA A 52 -9.96 1.50 6.44
N GLU A 53 -8.67 1.55 6.10
CA GLU A 53 -7.95 2.81 5.93
C GLU A 53 -8.09 3.40 4.52
N GLY A 54 -8.84 2.75 3.64
CA GLY A 54 -9.11 3.27 2.31
C GLY A 54 -8.12 2.84 1.23
N ALA A 55 -7.25 1.88 1.51
CA ALA A 55 -6.36 1.34 0.50
C ALA A 55 -7.10 0.32 -0.37
N LYS A 56 -6.63 0.19 -1.61
CA LYS A 56 -7.07 -0.90 -2.49
C LYS A 56 -6.17 -2.08 -2.23
N VAL A 57 -6.74 -3.21 -1.80
CA VAL A 57 -5.97 -4.36 -1.36
C VAL A 57 -6.07 -5.48 -2.38
N PHE A 58 -4.91 -6.02 -2.75
CA PHE A 58 -4.80 -7.13 -3.69
C PHE A 58 -4.02 -8.26 -3.05
N PHE A 59 -4.47 -9.49 -3.24
CA PHE A 59 -3.69 -10.65 -2.85
C PHE A 59 -2.79 -11.06 -4.01
N HIS A 60 -1.52 -11.32 -3.72
CA HIS A 60 -0.60 -11.89 -4.70
C HIS A 60 0.40 -12.78 -3.96
N ALA A 61 0.37 -14.07 -4.24
CA ALA A 61 1.24 -15.02 -3.57
C ALA A 61 2.70 -14.63 -3.75
N TRP A 62 3.49 -14.83 -2.71
CA TRP A 62 4.90 -14.44 -2.74
C TRP A 62 5.70 -15.28 -3.73
N ARG A 63 6.36 -14.61 -4.64
CA ARG A 63 7.25 -15.25 -5.63
C ARG A 63 8.54 -14.45 -5.76
N GLY A 64 8.97 -13.81 -4.66
CA GLY A 64 10.12 -12.95 -4.64
C GLY A 64 9.74 -11.49 -4.68
N TYR A 65 10.61 -10.65 -4.16
CA TYR A 65 10.30 -9.22 -3.99
C TYR A 65 10.09 -8.52 -5.33
N GLY A 66 10.91 -8.86 -6.33
CA GLY A 66 10.80 -8.21 -7.64
C GLY A 66 9.46 -8.44 -8.31
N LEU A 67 8.95 -9.69 -8.27
CA LEU A 67 7.64 -9.99 -8.85
C LEU A 67 6.51 -9.34 -8.05
N GLN A 68 6.64 -9.30 -6.74
CA GLN A 68 5.63 -8.66 -5.89
C GLN A 68 5.55 -7.17 -6.18
N LYS A 69 6.70 -6.52 -6.30
CA LYS A 69 6.77 -5.10 -6.61
C LYS A 69 6.19 -4.81 -7.99
N ARG A 70 6.51 -5.64 -8.98
CA ARG A 70 5.96 -5.47 -10.33
C ARG A 70 4.45 -5.59 -10.32
N PHE A 71 3.92 -6.58 -9.62
CA PHE A 71 2.47 -6.72 -9.51
C PHE A 71 1.84 -5.47 -8.91
N ALA A 72 2.43 -4.95 -7.83
CA ALA A 72 1.93 -3.73 -7.18
C ALA A 72 1.94 -2.55 -8.16
N GLU A 73 3.01 -2.38 -8.90
CA GLU A 73 3.13 -1.30 -9.87
C GLU A 73 2.06 -1.39 -10.96
N GLU A 74 1.72 -2.60 -11.38
CA GLU A 74 0.70 -2.83 -12.40
C GLU A 74 -0.70 -2.45 -11.93
N GLN A 75 -0.93 -2.44 -10.62
CA GLN A 75 -2.23 -2.07 -10.07
C GLN A 75 -2.40 -0.55 -9.90
N CYS A 76 -1.32 0.20 -10.01
CA CYS A 76 -1.33 1.64 -9.82
C CYS A 76 -1.84 2.34 -11.08
N ARG A 77 -2.71 3.36 -10.89
CA ARG A 77 -3.27 4.10 -12.02
C ARG A 77 -2.40 5.29 -12.44
N ASN A 78 -1.52 5.74 -11.57
CA ASN A 78 -0.67 6.89 -11.85
C ASN A 78 0.69 6.43 -12.37
N THR A 79 1.35 7.30 -13.16
CA THR A 79 2.68 7.03 -13.67
C THR A 79 3.74 7.16 -12.59
N TRP A 80 3.55 8.12 -11.67
CA TRP A 80 4.48 8.34 -10.58
C TRP A 80 4.13 7.41 -9.42
N LEU A 81 5.12 6.68 -8.92
CA LEU A 81 4.92 5.67 -7.91
C LEU A 81 5.81 5.93 -6.70
N LEU A 82 5.28 5.68 -5.51
CA LEU A 82 6.02 5.79 -4.26
C LEU A 82 5.83 4.49 -3.48
N ASN A 83 6.93 3.80 -3.20
CA ASN A 83 6.90 2.56 -2.43
C ASN A 83 7.33 2.84 -0.99
N LEU A 84 6.53 2.37 -0.03
CA LEU A 84 6.89 2.37 1.38
C LEU A 84 6.79 0.94 1.92
N ASP A 85 7.65 0.61 2.87
CA ASP A 85 7.48 -0.61 3.64
C ASP A 85 6.32 -0.44 4.63
N ALA A 86 5.69 -1.54 5.03
CA ALA A 86 4.49 -1.49 5.85
C ALA A 86 4.71 -0.86 7.23
N ASP A 87 5.96 -0.70 7.65
CA ASP A 87 6.30 -0.08 8.95
C ASP A 87 6.96 1.29 8.79
N GLU A 88 6.98 1.86 7.59
CA GLU A 88 7.57 3.19 7.36
C GLU A 88 6.52 4.29 7.47
N ILE A 89 6.95 5.47 7.93
CA ILE A 89 6.13 6.67 8.03
C ILE A 89 6.83 7.79 7.25
N LEU A 90 6.07 8.45 6.41
CA LEU A 90 6.58 9.62 5.69
C LEU A 90 6.78 10.80 6.63
#